data_3ec38fb23abd035dddcef2501ac4c23d
#
_entry.id   3ec38fb23abd035dddcef2501ac4c23d
#
_cell.length_a   1.000
_cell.length_b   1.000
_cell.length_c   1.000
_cell.angle_alpha   90.00
_cell.angle_beta   90.00
_cell.angle_gamma   90.00
#
_symmetry.space_group_name_H-M   'P 1'
#
loop_
_entity.id
_entity.type
_entity.pdbx_description
1 polymer ?
#
loop_
_entity_poly.entity_id
_entity_poly.type
_entity_poly.pdbx_seq_one_letter_code
_entity_poly.pdbx_strand_id
1 'polypeptide(L)' 'MIGCSVEGEDGSNIGTLTDVLKLPANDVWVVRSGEKEILVPAVKEFVCSIDEAHKRIVIHVIEGLLE' A
#
# COMPACT_ATOMS: atom_id res chain seq x y z
N MET A 1 7.70 -6.09 -6.32
CA MET A 1 6.95 -4.99 -5.70
C MET A 1 7.39 -4.67 -4.27
N ILE A 2 7.95 -5.64 -3.58
CA ILE A 2 8.50 -5.39 -2.24
C ILE A 2 9.60 -4.34 -2.33
N GLY A 3 9.58 -3.37 -1.43
CA GLY A 3 10.51 -2.25 -1.45
C GLY A 3 9.98 -0.99 -2.12
N CYS A 4 8.78 -1.07 -2.72
CA CYS A 4 8.17 0.10 -3.33
C CYS A 4 7.69 1.09 -2.28
N SER A 5 7.79 2.38 -2.61
CA SER A 5 7.19 3.41 -1.77
C SER A 5 5.68 3.41 -1.97
N VAL A 6 4.95 3.50 -0.88
CA VAL A 6 3.48 3.59 -0.94
C VAL A 6 3.06 4.99 -0.54
N GLU A 7 2.30 5.63 -1.40
CA GLU A 7 1.85 7.01 -1.21
C GLU A 7 0.33 7.08 -1.32
N GLY A 8 -0.25 8.06 -0.66
CA GLY A 8 -1.66 8.36 -0.82
C GLY A 8 -1.90 9.17 -2.07
N GLU A 9 -3.13 9.19 -2.57
CA GLU A 9 -3.49 9.97 -3.76
C GLU A 9 -3.37 11.48 -3.54
N ASP A 10 -3.31 11.89 -2.28
CA ASP A 10 -3.11 13.29 -1.93
C ASP A 10 -1.63 13.66 -1.85
N GLY A 11 -0.74 12.73 -2.16
CA GLY A 11 0.69 12.95 -2.12
C GLY A 11 1.36 12.62 -0.80
N SER A 12 0.59 12.18 0.20
CA SER A 12 1.18 11.83 1.50
C SER A 12 1.98 10.54 1.41
N ASN A 13 3.07 10.46 2.15
CA ASN A 13 3.89 9.26 2.21
C ASN A 13 3.31 8.32 3.26
N ILE A 14 2.86 7.14 2.83
CA ILE A 14 2.25 6.17 3.73
C ILE A 14 3.30 5.23 4.31
N GLY A 15 4.22 4.77 3.48
CA GLY A 15 5.27 3.87 3.95
C GLY A 15 5.91 3.09 2.82
N THR A 16 6.45 1.92 3.16
CA THR A 16 7.13 1.05 2.22
C THR A 16 6.49 -0.33 2.21
N LEU A 17 6.27 -0.88 1.04
CA LEU A 17 5.74 -2.23 0.90
C LEU A 17 6.81 -3.24 1.32
N THR A 18 6.55 -3.98 2.39
CA THR A 18 7.52 -4.93 2.93
C THR A 18 7.16 -6.39 2.66
N ASP A 19 5.89 -6.67 2.41
CA ASP A 19 5.46 -8.04 2.16
C ASP A 19 4.12 -8.05 1.45
N VAL A 20 3.78 -9.20 0.89
CA VAL A 20 2.49 -9.42 0.22
C VAL A 20 1.93 -10.73 0.74
N LEU A 21 0.75 -10.68 1.33
CA LEU A 21 0.05 -11.86 1.83
C LEU A 21 -0.89 -12.38 0.76
N LYS A 22 -0.72 -13.64 0.39
CA LYS A 22 -1.58 -14.28 -0.60
C LYS A 22 -2.76 -14.95 0.11
N LEU A 23 -3.92 -14.31 0.05
CA LEU A 23 -5.12 -14.81 0.70
C LEU A 23 -6.14 -15.29 -0.34
N PRO A 24 -7.05 -16.20 0.02
CA PRO A 24 -8.01 -16.74 -0.94
C PRO A 24 -8.88 -15.69 -1.65
N ALA A 25 -9.32 -14.68 -0.94
CA ALA A 25 -10.20 -13.66 -1.51
C ALA A 25 -9.42 -12.64 -2.35
N ASN A 26 -8.30 -12.15 -1.83
CA ASN A 26 -7.45 -11.18 -2.50
C ASN A 26 -6.13 -11.06 -1.73
N ASP A 27 -5.14 -10.51 -2.40
CA ASP A 27 -3.86 -10.26 -1.76
C ASP A 27 -3.96 -9.08 -0.81
N VAL A 28 -3.15 -9.10 0.23
CA VAL A 28 -3.05 -7.99 1.17
C VAL A 28 -1.60 -7.54 1.20
N TRP A 29 -1.38 -6.26 1.01
CA TRP A 29 -0.05 -5.68 1.06
C TRP A 29 0.28 -5.22 2.47
N VAL A 30 1.45 -5.62 2.94
CA VAL A 30 1.96 -5.17 4.24
C VAL A 30 2.84 -3.94 3.99
N VAL A 31 2.39 -2.81 4.49
CA VAL A 31 3.10 -1.53 4.32
C VAL A 31 3.62 -1.11 5.68
N ARG A 32 4.90 -0.83 5.74
CA ARG A 32 5.51 -0.40 6.99
C ARG A 32 5.78 1.08 6.99
N SER A 33 5.32 1.74 8.04
CA SER A 33 5.52 3.17 8.24
C SER A 33 6.16 3.39 9.62
N GLY A 34 7.48 3.49 9.63
CA GLY A 34 8.22 3.58 10.91
C GLY A 34 8.02 2.32 11.73
N GLU A 35 7.41 2.47 12.90
CA GLU A 35 7.12 1.34 13.78
C GLU A 35 5.75 0.73 13.55
N LYS A 36 4.96 1.34 12.67
CA LYS A 36 3.62 0.87 12.40
C LYS A 36 3.58 -0.01 11.16
N GLU A 37 2.66 -0.94 11.17
CA GLU A 37 2.43 -1.83 10.05
C GLU A 37 0.98 -1.68 9.61
N ILE A 38 0.79 -1.40 8.33
CA ILE A 38 -0.53 -1.14 7.75
C ILE A 38 -0.84 -2.24 6.75
N LEU A 39 -2.02 -2.81 6.83
CA LEU A 39 -2.47 -3.83 5.90
C LEU A 39 -3.40 -3.18 4.87
N VAL A 40 -3.03 -3.26 3.60
CA VAL A 40 -3.78 -2.64 2.51
C VAL A 40 -4.26 -3.73 1.56
N PRO A 41 -5.57 -3.93 1.43
CA PRO A 41 -6.09 -4.90 0.46
C PRO A 41 -5.69 -4.49 -0.96
N ALA A 42 -5.16 -5.45 -1.72
CA ALA A 42 -4.71 -5.18 -3.09
C ALA A 42 -5.88 -5.28 -4.06
N VAL A 43 -6.87 -4.43 -3.87
CA VAL A 43 -8.07 -4.39 -4.71
C VAL A 43 -8.17 -3.01 -5.37
N LYS A 44 -8.91 -2.94 -6.47
CA LYS A 44 -9.04 -1.71 -7.24
C LYS A 44 -9.59 -0.53 -6.43
N GLU A 45 -10.39 -0.82 -5.42
CA GLU A 45 -10.96 0.23 -4.57
C GLU A 45 -9.91 0.97 -3.75
N PHE A 46 -8.80 0.32 -3.46
CA PHE A 46 -7.72 0.91 -2.67
C PHE A 46 -6.51 1.28 -3.51
N VAL A 47 -6.26 0.57 -4.60
CA VAL A 47 -5.07 0.79 -5.41
C VAL A 47 -5.39 1.77 -6.54
N CYS A 48 -4.74 2.93 -6.49
CA CYS A 48 -4.92 3.97 -7.51
C CYS A 48 -4.01 3.70 -8.72
N SER A 49 -2.72 3.53 -8.47
CA SER A 49 -1.78 3.22 -9.54
C SER A 49 -0.55 2.50 -9.00
N ILE A 50 0.11 1.77 -9.89
CA ILE A 50 1.36 1.07 -9.58
C ILE A 50 2.37 1.46 -10.65
N ASP A 51 3.50 1.99 -10.23
CA ASP A 51 4.60 2.33 -11.12
C ASP A 51 5.83 1.53 -10.71
N GLU A 52 6.02 0.38 -11.31
CA GLU A 52 7.14 -0.50 -10.98
C GLU A 52 8.49 0.09 -11.40
N ALA A 53 8.50 0.87 -12.47
CA ALA A 53 9.73 1.48 -12.97
C ALA A 53 10.32 2.45 -11.95
N HIS A 54 9.46 3.17 -11.23
CA HIS A 54 9.89 4.12 -10.21
C HIS A 54 9.68 3.59 -8.81
N LYS A 55 9.24 2.35 -8.68
CA LYS A 55 8.97 1.68 -7.40
C LYS A 55 8.03 2.50 -6.52
N ARG A 56 6.94 2.95 -7.12
CA ARG A 56 5.92 3.76 -6.43
C ARG A 56 4.55 3.12 -6.58
N ILE A 57 3.81 3.13 -5.49
CA ILE A 57 2.44 2.66 -5.46
C ILE A 57 1.61 3.77 -4.86
N VAL A 58 0.53 4.14 -5.54
CA VAL A 58 -0.39 5.16 -5.05
C VAL A 58 -1.70 4.47 -4.69
N ILE A 59 -2.15 4.70 -3.47
CA ILE A 59 -3.39 4.11 -2.98
C ILE A 59 -4.38 5.20 -2.57
N HIS A 60 -5.66 4.83 -2.52
CA HIS A 60 -6.68 5.71 -1.98
C HIS A 60 -6.57 5.70 -0.47
N VAL A 61 -6.50 6.88 0.13
CA VAL A 61 -6.46 7.00 1.57
C VAL A 61 -7.90 7.02 2.08
N ILE A 62 -8.27 5.97 2.79
CA ILE A 62 -9.62 5.85 3.35
C ILE A 62 -9.53 6.09 4.85
N GLU A 63 -10.45 6.88 5.36
CA GLU A 63 -10.50 7.17 6.79
C GLU A 63 -10.56 5.87 7.58
N GLY A 64 -9.69 5.75 8.57
CA GLY A 64 -9.57 4.55 9.37
C GLY A 64 -8.53 3.57 8.89
N LEU A 65 -8.08 3.69 7.64
CA LEU A 65 -7.08 2.77 7.10
C LEU A 65 -5.72 2.92 7.78
N LEU A 66 -5.38 4.14 8.17
CA LEU A 66 -4.10 4.46 8.79
C LEU A 66 -4.13 4.47 10.32
N GLU A 67 -5.19 4.09 10.89
CA GLU A 67 -5.33 4.10 12.37
C GLU A 67 -4.69 2.87 13.00
#